data_e25382453d84f80925aa5add1d24f6e1
#
_entry.id   e25382453d84f80925aa5add1d24f6e1
#
_cell.length_a   1.000
_cell.length_b   1.000
_cell.length_c   1.000
_cell.angle_alpha   90.00
_cell.angle_beta   90.00
_cell.angle_gamma   90.00
#
_symmetry.space_group_name_H-M   'P 1'
#
loop_
_entity.id
_entity.type
_entity.pdbx_description
1 polymer ?
#
loop_
_entity_poly.entity_id
_entity_poly.type
_entity_poly.pdbx_seq_one_letter_code
_entity_poly.pdbx_strand_id
1 'polypeptide(L)'
;MNKYSNELTIYDNAIGKLNFDNENIICWNNYLYNKKSILNQIESESNDIKKEIIKELDFFHTEHRKNLKKIDINIDKKINFGSINSMFDNNIYDQISINEYVKFFQLKKIIKHKKINQIHLYTKNNELKKFFSFFAKYNNIKLNIKLTKKEFSFNKKYIKKIIHPVFLALPIFLIFLFKRIKYFLNSSREQKKTNENLFVNYFFGSSFSKESFYSVYWKNLDEVLENNKIKRTWLHLSVPENHSHNDSKQLLNKLNTNPLSEHLMLDSYFNFKTFLKIIFVWFKIVMNINKINKLLKIDVKDPFLYFLFENDFKENIFGYKFLINLYYFYLFKNFLNDKSEFKNCFYLHENQSWERSLICNLNTNKTKTNKFAVIHSSIRFWDFRYIEMYNLYKDFEFMNFSHDKILIGSDKFKEILLDNNISDNKIILVEALRYKNNSDSKNKIYVNKNKNDLVVMGDYAENINQKIELCINLLAKINKYKIICKPHPLKDFKKKLYINNNLFKSFDTVNELAQKYDNFIVSNTSTVGLELYLMGKNVITILDDKLINFSPLKHYYGYQNYVFDINEIENKINNGSKNFSQNNFFKDGKNLENWIKIINHV
;
A
#
# COMPACT_ATOMS: atom_id res chain seq x y z
N MET A 1 -33.12 -35.46 -11.11
CA MET A 1 -32.89 -34.00 -11.04
C MET A 1 -32.38 -33.67 -9.65
N ASN A 2 -31.12 -33.23 -9.53
CA ASN A 2 -30.48 -32.98 -8.25
C ASN A 2 -31.16 -31.79 -7.53
N LYS A 3 -31.79 -32.06 -6.39
CA LYS A 3 -32.51 -31.11 -5.53
C LYS A 3 -31.63 -29.98 -4.91
N TYR A 4 -30.31 -29.95 -5.19
CA TYR A 4 -29.32 -29.08 -4.55
C TYR A 4 -28.70 -28.02 -5.47
N SER A 5 -29.22 -27.83 -6.71
CA SER A 5 -28.56 -26.96 -7.70
C SER A 5 -28.60 -25.46 -7.39
N ASN A 6 -29.51 -24.99 -6.51
CA ASN A 6 -29.76 -23.57 -6.27
C ASN A 6 -29.37 -23.07 -4.85
N GLU A 7 -28.70 -23.90 -4.06
CA GLU A 7 -28.23 -23.56 -2.71
C GLU A 7 -26.71 -23.44 -2.69
N LEU A 8 -26.19 -22.43 -1.97
CA LEU A 8 -24.77 -22.20 -1.80
C LEU A 8 -24.39 -22.15 -0.31
N THR A 9 -23.41 -22.93 0.06
CA THR A 9 -22.85 -22.91 1.42
C THR A 9 -21.52 -22.15 1.45
N ILE A 10 -21.42 -21.13 2.31
CA ILE A 10 -20.22 -20.29 2.46
C ILE A 10 -19.66 -20.50 3.86
N TYR A 11 -18.40 -20.90 3.92
CA TYR A 11 -17.61 -20.93 5.16
C TYR A 11 -16.64 -19.76 5.20
N ASP A 12 -16.64 -19.00 6.27
CA ASP A 12 -15.72 -17.87 6.48
C ASP A 12 -14.26 -18.36 6.55
N ASN A 13 -14.03 -19.39 7.37
CA ASN A 13 -12.74 -20.08 7.46
C ASN A 13 -12.96 -21.59 7.35
N ALA A 14 -11.92 -22.30 6.95
CA ALA A 14 -11.92 -23.76 6.99
C ALA A 14 -12.14 -24.26 8.42
N ILE A 15 -13.24 -24.93 8.63
CA ILE A 15 -13.60 -25.56 9.91
C ILE A 15 -13.39 -27.07 9.76
N GLY A 16 -12.26 -27.58 10.26
CA GLY A 16 -12.01 -29.02 10.37
C GLY A 16 -11.97 -29.78 9.03
N LYS A 17 -12.09 -31.09 9.09
CA LYS A 17 -12.17 -32.00 7.93
C LYS A 17 -13.58 -31.94 7.30
N LEU A 18 -13.96 -30.82 6.70
CA LEU A 18 -15.18 -30.76 5.91
C LEU A 18 -14.91 -31.42 4.56
N ASN A 19 -15.77 -32.36 4.21
CA ASN A 19 -15.76 -32.94 2.86
C ASN A 19 -16.38 -31.93 1.89
N PHE A 20 -15.54 -31.23 1.11
CA PHE A 20 -15.93 -30.21 0.13
C PHE A 20 -16.31 -30.83 -1.23
N ASP A 21 -16.69 -32.09 -1.32
CA ASP A 21 -17.03 -32.76 -2.59
C ASP A 21 -18.27 -32.19 -3.27
N ASN A 22 -19.09 -31.42 -2.54
CA ASN A 22 -20.25 -30.75 -3.10
C ASN A 22 -19.84 -29.46 -3.85
N GLU A 23 -20.20 -29.33 -5.11
CA GLU A 23 -19.89 -28.18 -5.99
C GLU A 23 -20.44 -26.82 -5.52
N ASN A 24 -21.40 -26.83 -4.60
CA ASN A 24 -22.03 -25.64 -4.05
C ASN A 24 -21.52 -25.26 -2.67
N ILE A 25 -20.33 -25.72 -2.28
CA ILE A 25 -19.66 -25.31 -1.06
C ILE A 25 -18.43 -24.46 -1.43
N ILE A 26 -18.31 -23.27 -0.85
CA ILE A 26 -17.16 -22.38 -1.04
C ILE A 26 -16.57 -21.93 0.29
N CYS A 27 -15.27 -21.69 0.29
CA CYS A 27 -14.57 -21.07 1.40
C CYS A 27 -14.27 -19.60 1.07
N TRP A 28 -14.65 -18.67 1.96
CA TRP A 28 -14.44 -17.23 1.78
C TRP A 28 -12.97 -16.85 1.90
N ASN A 29 -12.28 -17.42 2.88
CA ASN A 29 -10.85 -17.28 3.10
C ASN A 29 -10.17 -18.63 2.92
N ASN A 30 -8.85 -18.63 2.75
CA ASN A 30 -7.99 -19.80 2.76
C ASN A 30 -7.79 -20.50 1.40
N TYR A 31 -6.54 -20.45 0.92
CA TYR A 31 -6.10 -21.13 -0.30
C TYR A 31 -5.99 -22.65 -0.16
N LEU A 32 -5.98 -23.22 1.06
CA LEU A 32 -5.78 -24.66 1.31
C LEU A 32 -6.85 -25.54 0.67
N TYR A 33 -8.08 -25.01 0.50
CA TYR A 33 -9.21 -25.76 -0.08
C TYR A 33 -9.26 -25.55 -1.59
N ASN A 34 -8.32 -26.10 -2.25
CA ASN A 34 -7.73 -25.79 -3.54
C ASN A 34 -8.65 -25.50 -4.75
N LYS A 35 -9.82 -26.03 -4.91
CA LYS A 35 -10.67 -25.75 -6.08
C LYS A 35 -11.94 -24.99 -5.74
N LYS A 36 -12.26 -24.89 -4.47
CA LYS A 36 -13.55 -24.37 -3.98
C LYS A 36 -13.40 -23.12 -3.09
N SER A 37 -12.18 -22.60 -2.96
CA SER A 37 -11.93 -21.31 -2.32
C SER A 37 -12.21 -20.19 -3.32
N ILE A 38 -12.88 -19.14 -2.86
CA ILE A 38 -13.06 -17.91 -3.66
C ILE A 38 -11.70 -17.34 -4.07
N LEU A 39 -10.70 -17.39 -3.19
CA LEU A 39 -9.35 -16.89 -3.50
C LEU A 39 -8.73 -17.64 -4.68
N ASN A 40 -8.83 -18.95 -4.76
CA ASN A 40 -8.32 -19.72 -5.89
C ASN A 40 -9.08 -19.43 -7.20
N GLN A 41 -10.38 -19.24 -7.13
CA GLN A 41 -11.17 -18.87 -8.31
C GLN A 41 -10.81 -17.47 -8.81
N ILE A 42 -10.63 -16.50 -7.90
CA ILE A 42 -10.12 -15.16 -8.25
C ILE A 42 -8.78 -15.27 -8.96
N GLU A 43 -7.88 -16.10 -8.46
CA GLU A 43 -6.54 -16.23 -9.03
C GLU A 43 -6.55 -16.92 -10.41
N SER A 44 -7.45 -17.88 -10.64
CA SER A 44 -7.61 -18.56 -11.92
C SER A 44 -8.19 -17.66 -13.02
N GLU A 45 -9.09 -16.73 -12.66
CA GLU A 45 -9.78 -15.81 -13.59
C GLU A 45 -9.28 -14.36 -13.47
N SER A 46 -8.07 -14.16 -12.98
CA SER A 46 -7.60 -12.88 -12.46
C SER A 46 -7.65 -11.70 -13.46
N ASN A 47 -7.36 -11.91 -14.74
CA ASN A 47 -7.38 -10.83 -15.74
C ASN A 47 -8.78 -10.27 -15.98
N ASP A 48 -9.77 -11.14 -16.18
CA ASP A 48 -11.14 -10.73 -16.46
C ASP A 48 -11.79 -10.10 -15.22
N ILE A 49 -11.56 -10.73 -14.06
CA ILE A 49 -12.04 -10.19 -12.78
C ILE A 49 -11.45 -8.82 -12.51
N LYS A 50 -10.16 -8.61 -12.76
CA LYS A 50 -9.50 -7.32 -12.52
C LYS A 50 -10.10 -6.21 -13.36
N LYS A 51 -10.30 -6.42 -14.67
CA LYS A 51 -10.89 -5.43 -15.58
C LYS A 51 -12.29 -5.01 -15.14
N GLU A 52 -13.12 -5.98 -14.76
CA GLU A 52 -14.46 -5.70 -14.27
C GLU A 52 -14.44 -4.96 -12.93
N ILE A 53 -13.56 -5.34 -11.99
CA ILE A 53 -13.43 -4.65 -10.70
C ILE A 53 -12.99 -3.21 -10.88
N ILE A 54 -12.03 -2.92 -11.75
CA ILE A 54 -11.58 -1.54 -12.01
C ILE A 54 -12.77 -0.68 -12.45
N LYS A 55 -13.60 -1.19 -13.36
CA LYS A 55 -14.80 -0.49 -13.85
C LYS A 55 -15.83 -0.25 -12.74
N GLU A 56 -16.07 -1.24 -11.91
CA GLU A 56 -17.03 -1.12 -10.81
C GLU A 56 -16.52 -0.20 -9.69
N LEU A 57 -15.20 -0.23 -9.38
CA LEU A 57 -14.60 0.69 -8.42
C LEU A 57 -14.68 2.14 -8.89
N ASP A 58 -14.41 2.42 -10.17
CA ASP A 58 -14.53 3.77 -10.72
C ASP A 58 -15.98 4.30 -10.60
N PHE A 59 -16.97 3.45 -10.91
CA PHE A 59 -18.37 3.79 -10.72
C PHE A 59 -18.70 4.05 -9.24
N PHE A 60 -18.29 3.15 -8.34
CA PHE A 60 -18.54 3.25 -6.92
C PHE A 60 -17.94 4.53 -6.32
N HIS A 61 -16.70 4.85 -6.65
CA HIS A 61 -16.04 6.07 -6.18
C HIS A 61 -16.68 7.34 -6.74
N THR A 62 -17.13 7.30 -8.00
CA THR A 62 -17.83 8.43 -8.63
C THR A 62 -19.15 8.74 -7.92
N GLU A 63 -19.98 7.73 -7.64
CA GLU A 63 -21.23 7.91 -6.91
C GLU A 63 -20.98 8.35 -5.46
N HIS A 64 -20.00 7.73 -4.81
CA HIS A 64 -19.60 8.13 -3.45
C HIS A 64 -19.18 9.61 -3.39
N ARG A 65 -18.41 10.06 -4.36
CA ARG A 65 -17.98 11.46 -4.48
C ARG A 65 -19.15 12.41 -4.68
N LYS A 66 -20.09 12.08 -5.57
CA LYS A 66 -21.30 12.87 -5.80
C LYS A 66 -22.09 13.04 -4.51
N ASN A 67 -22.19 11.98 -3.69
CA ASN A 67 -22.91 12.03 -2.43
C ASN A 67 -22.21 12.91 -1.39
N LEU A 68 -20.89 12.85 -1.28
CA LEU A 68 -20.14 13.73 -0.38
C LEU A 68 -20.24 15.20 -0.79
N LYS A 69 -20.35 15.51 -2.08
CA LYS A 69 -20.56 16.88 -2.58
C LYS A 69 -21.92 17.49 -2.18
N LYS A 70 -22.95 16.68 -1.95
CA LYS A 70 -24.25 17.17 -1.45
C LYS A 70 -24.16 17.79 -0.04
N ILE A 71 -23.00 17.61 0.61
CA ILE A 71 -22.69 18.21 1.91
C ILE A 71 -21.77 19.40 1.65
N ASP A 72 -22.30 20.60 1.86
CA ASP A 72 -21.53 21.83 1.65
C ASP A 72 -20.58 22.11 2.81
N ILE A 73 -19.53 21.29 2.92
CA ILE A 73 -18.41 21.51 3.83
C ILE A 73 -17.14 21.61 3.00
N ASN A 74 -16.64 22.82 2.87
CA ASN A 74 -15.42 23.10 2.17
C ASN A 74 -14.23 23.21 3.14
N ILE A 75 -13.11 22.57 2.80
CA ILE A 75 -11.84 22.67 3.52
C ILE A 75 -11.11 23.96 3.14
N ASP A 76 -11.29 24.41 1.91
CA ASP A 76 -10.80 25.69 1.40
C ASP A 76 -11.68 26.15 0.22
N LYS A 77 -11.97 27.46 0.12
CA LYS A 77 -12.76 28.12 -0.93
C LYS A 77 -13.77 27.20 -1.65
N LYS A 78 -13.32 26.45 -2.69
CA LYS A 78 -14.15 25.57 -3.52
C LYS A 78 -13.81 24.08 -3.37
N ILE A 79 -12.93 23.70 -2.43
CA ILE A 79 -12.50 22.31 -2.28
C ILE A 79 -13.36 21.63 -1.20
N ASN A 80 -14.20 20.70 -1.63
CA ASN A 80 -15.04 19.92 -0.72
C ASN A 80 -14.19 18.93 0.09
N PHE A 81 -14.57 18.69 1.37
CA PHE A 81 -13.86 17.78 2.28
C PHE A 81 -13.69 16.35 1.74
N GLY A 82 -14.65 15.88 0.94
CA GLY A 82 -14.59 14.56 0.34
C GLY A 82 -13.44 14.36 -0.64
N SER A 83 -12.81 15.43 -1.16
CA SER A 83 -11.76 15.34 -2.19
C SER A 83 -10.44 14.81 -1.66
N ILE A 84 -10.12 15.07 -0.39
CA ILE A 84 -8.90 14.57 0.28
C ILE A 84 -9.14 13.27 1.06
N ASN A 85 -10.26 12.62 0.85
CA ASN A 85 -10.62 11.40 1.58
C ASN A 85 -9.75 10.22 1.12
N SER A 86 -9.15 9.49 2.09
CA SER A 86 -8.32 8.30 1.82
C SER A 86 -9.11 7.11 1.22
N MET A 87 -10.42 7.20 1.11
CA MET A 87 -11.23 6.20 0.38
C MET A 87 -10.77 6.00 -1.07
N PHE A 88 -10.21 7.05 -1.68
CA PHE A 88 -9.71 7.00 -3.06
C PHE A 88 -8.27 6.50 -3.19
N ASP A 89 -7.62 6.13 -2.08
CA ASP A 89 -6.25 5.60 -2.11
C ASP A 89 -6.18 4.20 -2.74
N ASN A 90 -7.30 3.46 -2.70
CA ASN A 90 -7.41 2.08 -3.19
C ASN A 90 -6.28 1.17 -2.68
N ASN A 91 -5.79 1.46 -1.49
CA ASN A 91 -4.67 0.77 -0.90
C ASN A 91 -5.15 -0.46 -0.14
N ILE A 92 -4.97 -1.64 -0.71
CA ILE A 92 -5.40 -2.90 -0.11
C ILE A 92 -4.73 -3.20 1.25
N TYR A 93 -3.59 -2.60 1.54
CA TYR A 93 -2.90 -2.75 2.83
C TYR A 93 -3.62 -2.02 3.96
N ASP A 94 -4.23 -0.87 3.66
CA ASP A 94 -4.92 -0.02 4.63
C ASP A 94 -6.44 -0.17 4.57
N GLN A 95 -6.97 -0.68 3.44
CA GLN A 95 -8.39 -0.82 3.15
C GLN A 95 -8.74 -2.29 2.93
N ILE A 96 -8.97 -3.01 4.02
CA ILE A 96 -9.35 -4.44 3.97
C ILE A 96 -10.64 -4.65 3.18
N SER A 97 -11.53 -3.66 3.16
CA SER A 97 -12.77 -3.66 2.37
C SER A 97 -12.56 -3.89 0.88
N ILE A 98 -11.46 -3.41 0.30
CA ILE A 98 -11.13 -3.65 -1.12
C ILE A 98 -10.88 -5.14 -1.38
N ASN A 99 -10.14 -5.82 -0.49
CA ASN A 99 -9.92 -7.26 -0.61
C ASN A 99 -11.25 -8.04 -0.49
N GLU A 100 -12.11 -7.65 0.46
CA GLU A 100 -13.43 -8.24 0.63
C GLU A 100 -14.34 -7.95 -0.59
N TYR A 101 -14.21 -6.79 -1.21
CA TYR A 101 -14.93 -6.43 -2.42
C TYR A 101 -14.53 -7.30 -3.62
N VAL A 102 -13.23 -7.57 -3.80
CA VAL A 102 -12.74 -8.48 -4.86
C VAL A 102 -13.33 -9.88 -4.68
N LYS A 103 -13.35 -10.40 -3.45
CA LYS A 103 -13.97 -11.69 -3.13
C LYS A 103 -15.48 -11.69 -3.41
N PHE A 104 -16.15 -10.63 -3.01
CA PHE A 104 -17.58 -10.48 -3.26
C PHE A 104 -17.91 -10.42 -4.74
N PHE A 105 -17.09 -9.77 -5.53
CA PHE A 105 -17.28 -9.68 -6.98
C PHE A 105 -17.29 -11.07 -7.62
N GLN A 106 -16.38 -11.95 -7.23
CA GLN A 106 -16.37 -13.34 -7.68
C GLN A 106 -17.60 -14.12 -7.20
N LEU A 107 -18.00 -13.94 -5.94
CA LEU A 107 -19.22 -14.54 -5.42
C LEU A 107 -20.46 -14.13 -6.24
N LYS A 108 -20.57 -12.86 -6.61
CA LYS A 108 -21.66 -12.30 -7.43
C LYS A 108 -21.76 -13.05 -8.78
N LYS A 109 -20.61 -13.34 -9.43
CA LYS A 109 -20.55 -14.16 -10.65
C LYS A 109 -21.06 -15.59 -10.40
N ILE A 110 -20.61 -16.24 -9.34
CA ILE A 110 -21.02 -17.60 -8.98
C ILE A 110 -22.53 -17.66 -8.75
N ILE A 111 -23.09 -16.74 -7.97
CA ILE A 111 -24.51 -16.66 -7.66
C ILE A 111 -25.34 -16.50 -8.94
N LYS A 112 -24.92 -15.59 -9.84
CA LYS A 112 -25.61 -15.34 -11.10
C LYS A 112 -25.55 -16.56 -12.03
N HIS A 113 -24.35 -17.13 -12.20
CA HIS A 113 -24.15 -18.27 -13.10
C HIS A 113 -24.91 -19.52 -12.64
N LYS A 114 -24.87 -19.85 -11.35
CA LYS A 114 -25.53 -21.02 -10.76
C LYS A 114 -26.98 -20.77 -10.37
N LYS A 115 -27.53 -19.57 -10.58
CA LYS A 115 -28.92 -19.18 -10.23
C LYS A 115 -29.24 -19.46 -8.76
N ILE A 116 -28.34 -19.14 -7.84
CA ILE A 116 -28.46 -19.41 -6.40
C ILE A 116 -29.61 -18.58 -5.81
N ASN A 117 -30.53 -19.22 -5.11
CA ASN A 117 -31.66 -18.61 -4.42
C ASN A 117 -31.60 -18.77 -2.89
N GLN A 118 -30.68 -19.61 -2.39
CA GLN A 118 -30.47 -19.79 -0.95
C GLN A 118 -28.99 -19.85 -0.60
N ILE A 119 -28.60 -19.13 0.47
CA ILE A 119 -27.23 -19.10 1.01
C ILE A 119 -27.23 -19.60 2.45
N HIS A 120 -26.33 -20.53 2.75
CA HIS A 120 -26.02 -21.00 4.10
C HIS A 120 -24.67 -20.40 4.50
N LEU A 121 -24.65 -19.43 5.41
CA LEU A 121 -23.44 -18.75 5.85
C LEU A 121 -22.97 -19.25 7.21
N TYR A 122 -21.75 -19.79 7.26
CA TYR A 122 -21.07 -20.21 8.47
C TYR A 122 -19.93 -19.21 8.77
N THR A 123 -20.17 -18.26 9.72
CA THR A 123 -19.19 -17.23 10.01
C THR A 123 -19.15 -16.83 11.49
N LYS A 124 -17.94 -16.43 11.96
CA LYS A 124 -17.73 -15.72 13.24
C LYS A 124 -17.65 -14.20 13.03
N ASN A 125 -17.56 -13.73 11.78
CA ASN A 125 -17.35 -12.34 11.44
C ASN A 125 -18.69 -11.59 11.39
N ASN A 126 -18.93 -10.69 12.35
CA ASN A 126 -20.16 -9.90 12.40
C ASN A 126 -20.32 -8.94 11.20
N GLU A 127 -19.21 -8.45 10.62
CA GLU A 127 -19.25 -7.57 9.45
C GLU A 127 -19.74 -8.36 8.23
N LEU A 128 -19.16 -9.54 8.02
CA LEU A 128 -19.58 -10.45 6.94
C LEU A 128 -21.05 -10.87 7.11
N LYS A 129 -21.49 -11.15 8.35
CA LYS A 129 -22.89 -11.45 8.67
C LYS A 129 -23.82 -10.31 8.26
N LYS A 130 -23.50 -9.06 8.66
CA LYS A 130 -24.30 -7.89 8.30
C LYS A 130 -24.36 -7.72 6.78
N PHE A 131 -23.21 -7.78 6.14
CA PHE A 131 -23.12 -7.67 4.68
C PHE A 131 -24.01 -8.70 3.97
N PHE A 132 -23.87 -9.99 4.29
CA PHE A 132 -24.70 -11.03 3.66
C PHE A 132 -26.17 -10.89 3.97
N SER A 133 -26.56 -10.41 5.15
CA SER A 133 -27.96 -10.15 5.49
C SER A 133 -28.58 -9.10 4.58
N PHE A 134 -27.87 -8.01 4.31
CA PHE A 134 -28.36 -6.97 3.40
C PHE A 134 -28.27 -7.41 1.94
N PHE A 135 -27.21 -8.07 1.53
CA PHE A 135 -27.07 -8.62 0.18
C PHE A 135 -28.19 -9.60 -0.17
N ALA A 136 -28.45 -10.55 0.71
CA ALA A 136 -29.49 -11.56 0.51
C ALA A 136 -30.89 -10.92 0.44
N LYS A 137 -31.19 -9.98 1.35
CA LYS A 137 -32.45 -9.21 1.34
C LYS A 137 -32.64 -8.43 0.05
N TYR A 138 -31.60 -7.76 -0.42
CA TYR A 138 -31.63 -6.94 -1.64
C TYR A 138 -31.86 -7.78 -2.91
N ASN A 139 -31.30 -8.99 -2.96
CA ASN A 139 -31.37 -9.87 -4.11
C ASN A 139 -32.48 -10.96 -3.98
N ASN A 140 -33.35 -10.86 -2.99
CA ASN A 140 -34.40 -11.87 -2.72
C ASN A 140 -33.85 -13.30 -2.55
N ILE A 141 -32.67 -13.44 -1.93
CA ILE A 141 -32.02 -14.70 -1.63
C ILE A 141 -32.34 -15.11 -0.20
N LYS A 142 -32.74 -16.36 0.01
CA LYS A 142 -32.94 -16.89 1.37
C LYS A 142 -31.61 -17.08 2.05
N LEU A 143 -31.43 -16.50 3.25
CA LEU A 143 -30.18 -16.58 4.01
C LEU A 143 -30.38 -17.32 5.32
N ASN A 144 -29.59 -18.37 5.54
CA ASN A 144 -29.49 -19.10 6.79
C ASN A 144 -28.11 -18.88 7.41
N ILE A 145 -28.04 -18.25 8.59
CA ILE A 145 -26.78 -17.98 9.27
C ILE A 145 -26.60 -18.97 10.42
N LYS A 146 -25.49 -19.68 10.42
CA LYS A 146 -25.05 -20.49 11.56
C LYS A 146 -23.82 -19.88 12.20
N LEU A 147 -23.94 -19.56 13.50
CA LEU A 147 -22.81 -19.02 14.27
C LEU A 147 -21.92 -20.17 14.72
N THR A 148 -20.67 -20.16 14.32
CA THR A 148 -19.65 -21.04 14.89
C THR A 148 -19.23 -20.49 16.26
N LYS A 149 -19.00 -21.37 17.28
CA LYS A 149 -18.69 -20.99 18.69
C LYS A 149 -17.57 -19.94 18.73
N LYS A 150 -17.81 -18.85 19.49
CA LYS A 150 -16.84 -17.78 19.71
C LYS A 150 -15.80 -18.23 20.75
N GLU A 151 -14.53 -18.22 20.40
CA GLU A 151 -13.47 -18.06 21.40
C GLU A 151 -13.37 -16.56 21.75
N PHE A 152 -13.70 -16.22 22.97
CA PHE A 152 -13.55 -14.86 23.49
C PHE A 152 -12.06 -14.59 23.73
N SER A 153 -11.39 -13.96 22.79
CA SER A 153 -10.11 -13.31 23.03
C SER A 153 -10.32 -11.81 23.23
N PHE A 154 -10.14 -11.34 24.44
CA PHE A 154 -10.08 -9.90 24.75
C PHE A 154 -8.80 -9.32 24.13
N ASN A 155 -8.91 -8.77 22.93
CA ASN A 155 -7.77 -8.16 22.24
C ASN A 155 -8.02 -6.65 22.07
N LYS A 156 -6.98 -5.81 22.25
CA LYS A 156 -7.03 -4.35 22.03
C LYS A 156 -7.64 -3.96 20.67
N LYS A 157 -7.49 -4.82 19.64
CA LYS A 157 -8.16 -4.66 18.34
C LYS A 157 -9.70 -4.74 18.44
N TYR A 158 -10.23 -5.49 19.38
CA TYR A 158 -11.69 -5.65 19.55
C TYR A 158 -12.32 -4.37 20.15
N ILE A 159 -11.65 -3.75 21.11
CA ILE A 159 -12.11 -2.48 21.72
C ILE A 159 -12.14 -1.36 20.68
N LYS A 160 -11.11 -1.24 19.81
CA LYS A 160 -11.09 -0.26 18.71
C LYS A 160 -12.24 -0.44 17.70
N LYS A 161 -12.75 -1.66 17.51
CA LYS A 161 -13.88 -1.93 16.61
C LYS A 161 -15.24 -1.55 17.20
N ILE A 162 -15.35 -1.46 18.52
CA ILE A 162 -16.62 -1.13 19.23
C ILE A 162 -16.78 0.38 19.37
N ILE A 163 -15.70 1.11 19.63
CA ILE A 163 -15.74 2.56 19.83
C ILE A 163 -15.84 3.24 18.47
N HIS A 164 -16.84 4.13 18.32
CA HIS A 164 -16.97 4.91 17.09
C HIS A 164 -15.69 5.76 16.85
N PRO A 165 -15.11 5.77 15.63
CA PRO A 165 -13.84 6.45 15.34
C PRO A 165 -13.78 7.93 15.74
N VAL A 166 -14.90 8.63 15.79
CA VAL A 166 -15.00 10.03 16.26
C VAL A 166 -14.38 10.20 17.64
N PHE A 167 -14.66 9.29 18.58
CA PHE A 167 -14.16 9.43 19.97
C PHE A 167 -12.66 9.22 20.09
N LEU A 168 -12.07 8.46 19.18
CA LEU A 168 -10.64 8.19 19.16
C LEU A 168 -9.87 9.15 18.25
N ALA A 169 -10.57 9.92 17.41
CA ALA A 169 -9.94 10.76 16.38
C ALA A 169 -9.02 11.81 16.99
N LEU A 170 -9.53 12.63 17.91
CA LEU A 170 -8.76 13.71 18.51
C LEU A 170 -7.61 13.22 19.39
N PRO A 171 -7.80 12.26 20.33
CA PRO A 171 -6.68 11.72 21.10
C PRO A 171 -5.56 11.14 20.22
N ILE A 172 -5.89 10.35 19.20
CA ILE A 172 -4.88 9.78 18.30
C ILE A 172 -4.20 10.89 17.50
N PHE A 173 -4.93 11.91 17.04
CA PHE A 173 -4.35 13.04 16.33
C PHE A 173 -3.40 13.87 17.22
N LEU A 174 -3.72 14.08 18.49
CA LEU A 174 -2.83 14.75 19.43
C LEU A 174 -1.54 13.95 19.66
N ILE A 175 -1.63 12.62 19.80
CA ILE A 175 -0.44 11.75 19.85
C ILE A 175 0.37 11.86 18.58
N PHE A 176 -0.28 11.91 17.41
CA PHE A 176 0.39 12.12 16.13
C PHE A 176 1.15 13.46 16.09
N LEU A 177 0.54 14.56 16.55
CA LEU A 177 1.18 15.87 16.63
C LEU A 177 2.35 15.88 17.63
N PHE A 178 2.15 15.27 18.81
CA PHE A 178 3.19 15.19 19.84
C PHE A 178 4.47 14.51 19.33
N LYS A 179 4.32 13.42 18.57
CA LYS A 179 5.46 12.74 17.94
C LYS A 179 6.21 13.61 16.93
N ARG A 180 5.60 14.71 16.46
CA ARG A 180 6.16 15.63 15.45
C ARG A 180 6.60 16.97 16.01
N ILE A 181 6.38 17.25 17.29
CA ILE A 181 6.64 18.56 17.90
C ILE A 181 8.08 19.05 17.67
N LYS A 182 9.04 18.15 17.69
CA LYS A 182 10.45 18.46 17.43
C LYS A 182 10.72 18.98 16.02
N TYR A 183 9.89 18.61 15.03
CA TYR A 183 10.03 19.07 13.65
C TYR A 183 9.38 20.45 13.44
N PHE A 184 8.40 20.84 14.25
CA PHE A 184 7.77 22.15 14.21
C PHE A 184 8.77 23.28 14.53
N LEU A 185 9.76 22.97 15.36
CA LEU A 185 10.80 23.93 15.81
C LEU A 185 12.00 24.00 14.87
N ASN A 186 12.05 23.15 13.84
CA ASN A 186 13.21 23.03 12.94
C ASN A 186 13.14 23.96 11.72
N SER A 187 12.44 25.08 11.81
CA SER A 187 12.33 26.02 10.70
C SER A 187 13.61 26.83 10.52
N SER A 188 14.44 26.45 9.56
CA SER A 188 15.42 27.37 8.97
C SER A 188 14.70 28.23 7.90
N ARG A 189 13.90 29.22 8.33
CA ARG A 189 13.16 30.12 7.43
C ARG A 189 14.03 31.17 6.74
N GLU A 190 15.34 31.12 6.92
CA GLU A 190 16.22 32.29 6.67
C GLU A 190 16.68 32.48 5.22
N GLN A 191 16.45 31.57 4.30
CA GLN A 191 16.86 31.81 2.90
C GLN A 191 15.74 31.52 1.91
N LYS A 192 15.21 32.56 1.29
CA LYS A 192 14.39 32.44 0.07
C LYS A 192 15.29 32.07 -1.10
N LYS A 193 15.66 30.78 -1.22
CA LYS A 193 16.25 30.26 -2.45
C LYS A 193 15.10 30.03 -3.44
N THR A 194 15.15 30.67 -4.59
CA THR A 194 14.23 30.40 -5.70
C THR A 194 14.72 29.15 -6.43
N ASN A 195 14.12 28.02 -6.15
CA ASN A 195 14.43 26.75 -6.82
C ASN A 195 13.25 26.36 -7.71
N GLU A 196 13.52 26.02 -8.97
CA GLU A 196 12.49 25.62 -9.93
C GLU A 196 11.98 24.21 -9.71
N ASN A 197 12.76 23.34 -9.06
CA ASN A 197 12.46 21.92 -8.90
C ASN A 197 12.20 21.57 -7.44
N LEU A 198 11.01 21.01 -7.18
CA LEU A 198 10.58 20.48 -5.88
C LEU A 198 10.61 18.96 -5.89
N PHE A 199 11.30 18.37 -4.92
CA PHE A 199 11.31 16.93 -4.66
C PHE A 199 10.68 16.65 -3.30
N VAL A 200 9.64 15.83 -3.25
CA VAL A 200 8.99 15.43 -1.99
C VAL A 200 9.47 14.06 -1.58
N ASN A 201 10.00 13.96 -0.36
CA ASN A 201 10.68 12.76 0.16
C ASN A 201 10.23 12.44 1.58
N TYR A 202 10.26 11.16 1.94
CA TYR A 202 10.10 10.73 3.33
C TYR A 202 11.40 10.91 4.12
N PHE A 203 11.30 11.49 5.30
CA PHE A 203 12.41 11.68 6.21
C PHE A 203 12.59 10.47 7.12
N PHE A 204 13.54 9.61 6.81
CA PHE A 204 13.94 8.49 7.66
C PHE A 204 15.25 8.80 8.38
N GLY A 205 15.36 8.44 9.67
CA GLY A 205 16.59 8.64 10.43
C GLY A 205 17.81 7.95 9.80
N SER A 206 17.62 6.77 9.21
CA SER A 206 18.66 6.02 8.51
C SER A 206 19.19 6.70 7.22
N SER A 207 18.45 7.66 6.65
CA SER A 207 18.87 8.40 5.45
C SER A 207 20.02 9.37 5.72
N PHE A 208 20.39 9.58 6.98
CA PHE A 208 21.32 10.62 7.40
C PHE A 208 22.55 10.10 8.16
N SER A 209 22.81 8.82 8.09
CA SER A 209 24.01 8.24 8.72
C SER A 209 25.31 8.57 7.97
N LYS A 210 25.22 9.18 6.78
CA LYS A 210 26.33 9.57 5.93
C LYS A 210 26.52 11.10 5.96
N GLU A 211 27.69 11.58 5.60
CA GLU A 211 28.00 13.01 5.56
C GLU A 211 27.21 13.81 4.53
N SER A 212 26.59 13.14 3.57
CA SER A 212 25.78 13.70 2.49
C SER A 212 24.32 13.25 2.58
N PHE A 213 23.42 13.95 1.89
CA PHE A 213 22.04 13.51 1.75
C PHE A 213 21.95 12.21 0.95
N TYR A 214 21.26 11.22 1.52
CA TYR A 214 20.99 9.96 0.87
C TYR A 214 19.55 9.53 1.15
N SER A 215 18.74 9.38 0.12
CA SER A 215 17.41 8.84 0.23
C SER A 215 17.37 7.39 -0.25
N VAL A 216 16.72 6.51 0.51
CA VAL A 216 16.51 5.11 0.11
C VAL A 216 15.73 5.01 -1.21
N TYR A 217 14.87 5.99 -1.50
CA TYR A 217 14.04 6.02 -2.70
C TYR A 217 14.69 6.74 -3.89
N TRP A 218 15.38 7.85 -3.63
CA TRP A 218 15.98 8.69 -4.65
C TRP A 218 17.44 8.34 -4.95
N LYS A 219 18.07 7.52 -4.06
CA LYS A 219 19.45 7.02 -4.21
C LYS A 219 20.44 8.14 -4.54
N ASN A 220 21.16 7.98 -5.64
CA ASN A 220 22.17 8.93 -6.10
C ASN A 220 21.62 10.07 -6.99
N LEU A 221 20.29 10.24 -7.07
CA LEU A 221 19.73 11.32 -7.89
C LEU A 221 20.23 12.69 -7.44
N ASP A 222 20.33 12.93 -6.14
CA ASP A 222 20.80 14.21 -5.60
C ASP A 222 22.23 14.54 -6.04
N GLU A 223 23.14 13.57 -6.02
CA GLU A 223 24.50 13.69 -6.53
C GLU A 223 24.54 14.01 -8.03
N VAL A 224 23.69 13.33 -8.83
CA VAL A 224 23.60 13.58 -10.27
C VAL A 224 23.07 15.00 -10.55
N LEU A 225 22.07 15.46 -9.78
CA LEU A 225 21.55 16.84 -9.88
C LEU A 225 22.62 17.87 -9.53
N GLU A 226 23.43 17.60 -8.52
CA GLU A 226 24.54 18.47 -8.12
C GLU A 226 25.61 18.57 -9.21
N ASN A 227 26.04 17.44 -9.76
CA ASN A 227 27.00 17.39 -10.86
C ASN A 227 26.53 18.15 -12.12
N ASN A 228 25.21 18.20 -12.33
CA ASN A 228 24.59 18.97 -13.43
C ASN A 228 24.20 20.40 -13.02
N LYS A 229 24.61 20.89 -11.83
CA LYS A 229 24.32 22.23 -11.30
C LYS A 229 22.81 22.58 -11.26
N ILE A 230 21.95 21.59 -11.06
CA ILE A 230 20.49 21.76 -11.01
C ILE A 230 20.08 22.21 -9.60
N LYS A 231 19.44 23.37 -9.52
CA LYS A 231 18.87 23.88 -8.28
C LYS A 231 17.60 23.13 -7.89
N ARG A 232 17.48 22.79 -6.60
CA ARG A 232 16.39 21.95 -6.10
C ARG A 232 16.01 22.21 -4.65
N THR A 233 14.75 22.00 -4.34
CA THR A 233 14.24 21.97 -2.96
C THR A 233 13.78 20.55 -2.62
N TRP A 234 14.30 19.98 -1.55
CA TRP A 234 13.86 18.74 -0.93
C TRP A 234 12.88 19.05 0.19
N LEU A 235 11.61 18.71 0.00
CA LEU A 235 10.57 18.81 1.03
C LEU A 235 10.38 17.45 1.70
N HIS A 236 10.73 17.39 2.98
CA HIS A 236 10.70 16.16 3.74
C HIS A 236 9.41 15.99 4.53
N LEU A 237 8.78 14.83 4.38
CA LEU A 237 7.65 14.36 5.18
C LEU A 237 8.21 13.56 6.36
N SER A 238 7.91 13.94 7.58
CA SER A 238 8.39 13.22 8.76
C SER A 238 7.73 11.83 8.88
N VAL A 239 8.54 10.80 9.05
CA VAL A 239 8.10 9.46 9.43
C VAL A 239 8.55 9.21 10.87
N PRO A 240 7.63 9.17 11.85
CA PRO A 240 7.97 8.95 13.24
C PRO A 240 8.41 7.51 13.45
N GLU A 241 9.71 7.30 13.51
CA GLU A 241 10.34 6.04 13.89
C GLU A 241 10.90 6.11 15.31
N ASN A 242 11.20 4.95 15.89
CA ASN A 242 11.75 4.82 17.24
C ASN A 242 13.21 5.31 17.36
N HIS A 243 13.81 5.80 16.28
CA HIS A 243 15.20 6.25 16.27
C HIS A 243 15.32 7.75 16.55
N SER A 244 16.32 8.10 17.33
CA SER A 244 16.60 9.45 17.82
C SER A 244 16.84 10.44 16.67
N HIS A 245 15.83 11.25 16.36
CA HIS A 245 15.99 12.39 15.46
C HIS A 245 16.43 13.65 16.21
N ASN A 246 17.16 13.52 17.31
CA ASN A 246 17.60 14.68 18.09
C ASN A 246 18.47 15.64 17.29
N ASP A 247 19.09 15.14 16.21
CA ASP A 247 20.02 15.90 15.37
C ASP A 247 19.40 16.38 14.04
N SER A 248 18.07 16.23 13.84
CA SER A 248 17.44 16.61 12.57
C SER A 248 17.67 18.07 12.16
N LYS A 249 17.72 18.98 13.13
CA LYS A 249 17.99 20.41 12.88
C LYS A 249 19.43 20.63 12.42
N GLN A 250 20.40 20.06 13.13
CA GLN A 250 21.83 20.18 12.78
C GLN A 250 22.08 19.60 11.38
N LEU A 251 21.45 18.46 11.09
CA LEU A 251 21.56 17.81 9.80
C LEU A 251 20.98 18.65 8.66
N LEU A 252 19.77 19.19 8.82
CA LEU A 252 19.17 20.08 7.82
C LEU A 252 20.01 21.34 7.61
N ASN A 253 20.55 21.91 8.70
CA ASN A 253 21.46 23.06 8.61
C ASN A 253 22.72 22.70 7.82
N LYS A 254 23.32 21.53 8.06
CA LYS A 254 24.48 21.03 7.30
C LYS A 254 24.15 20.86 5.82
N LEU A 255 23.02 20.23 5.49
CA LEU A 255 22.60 20.05 4.10
C LEU A 255 22.32 21.38 3.38
N ASN A 256 21.79 22.36 4.09
CA ASN A 256 21.47 23.68 3.56
C ASN A 256 22.71 24.58 3.31
N THR A 257 23.92 24.15 3.68
CA THR A 257 25.16 24.83 3.27
C THR A 257 25.42 24.70 1.76
N ASN A 258 24.85 23.69 1.10
CA ASN A 258 24.94 23.54 -0.35
C ASN A 258 24.10 24.61 -1.06
N PRO A 259 24.70 25.46 -1.94
CA PRO A 259 24.00 26.54 -2.62
C PRO A 259 22.97 26.05 -3.66
N LEU A 260 23.09 24.80 -4.13
CA LEU A 260 22.23 24.21 -5.16
C LEU A 260 21.03 23.44 -4.58
N SER A 261 21.06 23.13 -3.28
CA SER A 261 19.98 22.40 -2.64
C SER A 261 19.43 23.13 -1.41
N GLU A 262 18.11 23.01 -1.22
CA GLU A 262 17.42 23.46 -0.01
C GLU A 262 16.64 22.29 0.58
N HIS A 263 16.82 22.05 1.88
CA HIS A 263 16.15 20.96 2.60
C HIS A 263 15.21 21.51 3.66
N LEU A 264 13.92 21.24 3.53
CA LEU A 264 12.86 21.74 4.39
C LEU A 264 12.02 20.60 4.97
N MET A 265 11.58 20.75 6.22
CA MET A 265 10.59 19.86 6.83
C MET A 265 9.20 20.41 6.62
N LEU A 266 8.27 19.61 6.07
CA LEU A 266 6.88 20.03 5.90
C LEU A 266 6.22 20.38 7.23
N ASP A 267 6.54 19.64 8.28
CA ASP A 267 5.97 19.85 9.63
C ASP A 267 6.31 21.23 10.21
N SER A 268 7.39 21.89 9.76
CA SER A 268 7.76 23.24 10.21
C SER A 268 6.74 24.33 9.81
N TYR A 269 5.87 24.03 8.85
CA TYR A 269 4.77 24.91 8.43
C TYR A 269 3.49 24.77 9.27
N PHE A 270 3.53 23.91 10.30
CA PHE A 270 2.45 23.79 11.27
C PHE A 270 2.46 24.97 12.27
N ASN A 271 1.29 25.54 12.52
CA ASN A 271 1.10 26.58 13.51
C ASN A 271 -0.26 26.44 14.20
N PHE A 272 -0.46 27.19 15.27
CA PHE A 272 -1.70 27.14 16.06
C PHE A 272 -2.94 27.49 15.24
N LYS A 273 -2.86 28.45 14.32
CA LYS A 273 -3.96 28.80 13.41
C LYS A 273 -4.34 27.62 12.51
N THR A 274 -3.36 26.86 12.05
CA THR A 274 -3.58 25.63 11.27
C THR A 274 -4.28 24.57 12.11
N PHE A 275 -3.86 24.37 13.37
CA PHE A 275 -4.51 23.46 14.29
C PHE A 275 -6.00 23.80 14.46
N LEU A 276 -6.30 25.06 14.76
CA LEU A 276 -7.70 25.50 14.92
C LEU A 276 -8.54 25.28 13.66
N LYS A 277 -7.98 25.53 12.47
CA LYS A 277 -8.67 25.26 11.19
C LYS A 277 -9.00 23.78 11.03
N ILE A 278 -8.04 22.90 11.32
CA ILE A 278 -8.22 21.44 11.23
C ILE A 278 -9.37 21.01 12.13
N ILE A 279 -9.34 21.42 13.41
CA ILE A 279 -10.36 21.05 14.38
C ILE A 279 -11.74 21.60 13.98
N PHE A 280 -11.80 22.84 13.51
CA PHE A 280 -13.06 23.46 13.08
C PHE A 280 -13.70 22.73 11.89
N VAL A 281 -12.93 22.38 10.87
CA VAL A 281 -13.45 21.62 9.73
C VAL A 281 -13.91 20.23 10.16
N TRP A 282 -13.10 19.53 10.95
CA TRP A 282 -13.46 18.21 11.46
C TRP A 282 -14.74 18.27 12.31
N PHE A 283 -14.88 19.27 13.19
CA PHE A 283 -16.06 19.46 14.00
C PHE A 283 -17.33 19.67 13.14
N LYS A 284 -17.24 20.48 12.08
CA LYS A 284 -18.35 20.64 11.11
C LYS A 284 -18.79 19.31 10.51
N ILE A 285 -17.85 18.42 10.20
CA ILE A 285 -18.14 17.09 9.65
C ILE A 285 -18.82 16.22 10.70
N VAL A 286 -18.33 16.22 11.94
CA VAL A 286 -18.92 15.47 13.04
C VAL A 286 -20.36 15.92 13.33
N MET A 287 -20.63 17.22 13.31
CA MET A 287 -21.99 17.76 13.46
C MET A 287 -22.95 17.30 12.36
N ASN A 288 -22.43 16.94 11.17
CA ASN A 288 -23.21 16.43 10.06
C ASN A 288 -23.21 14.90 9.94
N ILE A 289 -22.77 14.15 10.96
CA ILE A 289 -22.58 12.70 10.91
C ILE A 289 -23.82 11.94 10.44
N ASN A 290 -25.01 12.30 10.93
CA ASN A 290 -26.26 11.64 10.55
C ASN A 290 -26.62 11.88 9.07
N LYS A 291 -26.44 13.11 8.60
CA LYS A 291 -26.67 13.47 7.19
C LYS A 291 -25.70 12.74 6.28
N ILE A 292 -24.41 12.71 6.64
CA ILE A 292 -23.35 12.00 5.89
C ILE A 292 -23.67 10.50 5.82
N ASN A 293 -23.93 9.85 6.97
CA ASN A 293 -24.25 8.43 7.02
C ASN A 293 -25.50 8.08 6.19
N LYS A 294 -26.50 8.96 6.15
CA LYS A 294 -27.69 8.76 5.33
C LYS A 294 -27.34 8.80 3.84
N LEU A 295 -26.58 9.81 3.40
CA LEU A 295 -26.18 9.95 1.98
C LEU A 295 -25.29 8.80 1.49
N LEU A 296 -24.39 8.30 2.34
CA LEU A 296 -23.53 7.17 2.00
C LEU A 296 -24.31 5.86 1.76
N LYS A 297 -25.52 5.73 2.33
CA LYS A 297 -26.36 4.52 2.21
C LYS A 297 -27.32 4.54 1.02
N ILE A 298 -27.73 5.70 0.55
CA ILE A 298 -28.96 5.83 -0.27
C ILE A 298 -28.70 5.72 -1.78
N ASP A 299 -27.59 6.23 -2.29
CA ASP A 299 -27.45 6.48 -3.74
C ASP A 299 -26.44 5.58 -4.43
N VAL A 300 -26.18 4.39 -3.92
CA VAL A 300 -25.28 3.42 -4.57
C VAL A 300 -26.11 2.36 -5.26
N LYS A 301 -25.79 2.03 -6.51
CA LYS A 301 -26.44 0.97 -7.31
C LYS A 301 -26.57 -0.35 -6.52
N ASP A 302 -25.58 -0.64 -5.69
CA ASP A 302 -25.51 -1.80 -4.82
C ASP A 302 -25.44 -1.33 -3.35
N PRO A 303 -26.55 -0.95 -2.69
CA PRO A 303 -26.55 -0.32 -1.36
C PRO A 303 -25.97 -1.22 -0.25
N PHE A 304 -25.91 -2.52 -0.46
CA PHE A 304 -25.26 -3.47 0.44
C PHE A 304 -23.73 -3.30 0.47
N LEU A 305 -23.11 -2.73 -0.56
CA LEU A 305 -21.66 -2.44 -0.59
C LEU A 305 -21.25 -1.46 0.52
N TYR A 306 -22.14 -0.56 0.93
CA TYR A 306 -21.89 0.30 2.09
C TYR A 306 -21.40 -0.51 3.30
N PHE A 307 -21.94 -1.69 3.54
CA PHE A 307 -21.60 -2.50 4.72
C PHE A 307 -20.22 -3.13 4.65
N LEU A 308 -19.68 -3.37 3.43
CA LEU A 308 -18.28 -3.77 3.28
C LEU A 308 -17.33 -2.62 3.60
N PHE A 309 -17.69 -1.41 3.20
CA PHE A 309 -16.86 -0.22 3.35
C PHE A 309 -17.20 0.63 4.60
N GLU A 310 -18.17 0.23 5.42
CA GLU A 310 -18.67 1.04 6.55
C GLU A 310 -17.57 1.48 7.50
N ASN A 311 -16.65 0.59 7.85
CA ASN A 311 -15.55 0.93 8.75
C ASN A 311 -14.54 1.86 8.10
N ASP A 312 -14.20 1.63 6.82
CA ASP A 312 -13.31 2.50 6.08
C ASP A 312 -13.92 3.89 5.90
N PHE A 313 -15.23 4.01 5.66
CA PHE A 313 -15.93 5.29 5.62
C PHE A 313 -15.83 6.02 6.96
N LYS A 314 -16.13 5.33 8.06
CA LYS A 314 -16.09 5.94 9.40
C LYS A 314 -14.70 6.44 9.76
N GLU A 315 -13.66 5.63 9.50
CA GLU A 315 -12.26 6.01 9.78
C GLU A 315 -11.78 7.15 8.89
N ASN A 316 -12.12 7.12 7.60
CA ASN A 316 -11.63 8.10 6.62
C ASN A 316 -12.42 9.42 6.61
N ILE A 317 -13.65 9.48 7.16
CA ILE A 317 -14.47 10.68 7.21
C ILE A 317 -14.50 11.28 8.61
N PHE A 318 -14.65 10.46 9.64
CA PHE A 318 -14.86 10.93 11.01
C PHE A 318 -13.66 10.65 11.93
N GLY A 319 -12.79 9.70 11.54
CA GLY A 319 -11.69 9.22 12.34
C GLY A 319 -10.42 10.08 12.21
N TYR A 320 -9.37 9.64 12.88
CA TYR A 320 -8.07 10.32 12.91
C TYR A 320 -7.40 10.43 11.52
N LYS A 321 -7.70 9.51 10.60
CA LYS A 321 -7.16 9.57 9.24
C LYS A 321 -7.57 10.85 8.53
N PHE A 322 -8.81 11.29 8.72
CA PHE A 322 -9.26 12.56 8.14
C PHE A 322 -8.54 13.78 8.73
N LEU A 323 -8.30 13.79 10.04
CA LEU A 323 -7.52 14.85 10.69
C LEU A 323 -6.09 14.92 10.15
N ILE A 324 -5.45 13.77 9.88
CA ILE A 324 -4.14 13.70 9.23
C ILE A 324 -4.20 14.23 7.79
N ASN A 325 -5.26 13.92 7.03
CA ASN A 325 -5.42 14.43 5.67
C ASN A 325 -5.57 15.96 5.66
N LEU A 326 -6.35 16.52 6.59
CA LEU A 326 -6.45 17.97 6.79
C LEU A 326 -5.11 18.59 7.20
N TYR A 327 -4.35 17.91 8.06
CA TYR A 327 -3.02 18.33 8.47
C TYR A 327 -2.11 18.50 7.25
N TYR A 328 -1.95 17.47 6.43
CA TYR A 328 -1.13 17.56 5.21
C TYR A 328 -1.66 18.63 4.23
N PHE A 329 -2.98 18.71 4.04
CA PHE A 329 -3.58 19.71 3.17
C PHE A 329 -3.17 21.14 3.57
N TYR A 330 -3.33 21.50 4.84
CA TYR A 330 -2.98 22.85 5.30
C TYR A 330 -1.48 23.09 5.39
N LEU A 331 -0.68 22.07 5.65
CA LEU A 331 0.79 22.23 5.62
C LEU A 331 1.31 22.52 4.21
N PHE A 332 0.86 21.78 3.21
CA PHE A 332 1.21 22.06 1.81
C PHE A 332 0.72 23.45 1.39
N LYS A 333 -0.48 23.84 1.82
CA LYS A 333 -0.98 25.19 1.56
C LYS A 333 -0.06 26.26 2.16
N ASN A 334 0.34 26.10 3.42
CA ASN A 334 1.22 27.05 4.08
C ASN A 334 2.61 27.08 3.43
N PHE A 335 3.17 25.92 3.10
CA PHE A 335 4.43 25.79 2.38
C PHE A 335 4.40 26.51 1.04
N LEU A 336 3.40 26.27 0.20
CA LEU A 336 3.29 26.87 -1.13
C LEU A 336 2.92 28.35 -1.09
N ASN A 337 2.31 28.84 -0.01
CA ASN A 337 2.13 30.28 0.20
C ASN A 337 3.46 30.99 0.52
N ASP A 338 4.40 30.29 1.13
CA ASP A 338 5.73 30.81 1.45
C ASP A 338 6.72 30.65 0.26
N LYS A 339 6.60 29.53 -0.46
CA LYS A 339 7.47 29.11 -1.57
C LYS A 339 6.60 28.81 -2.81
N SER A 340 6.36 29.79 -3.67
CA SER A 340 5.31 29.69 -4.70
C SER A 340 5.79 29.40 -6.13
N GLU A 341 7.09 29.29 -6.38
CA GLU A 341 7.64 29.37 -7.76
C GLU A 341 8.31 28.08 -8.24
N PHE A 342 7.63 26.93 -8.10
CA PHE A 342 8.13 25.67 -8.64
C PHE A 342 7.60 25.46 -10.08
N LYS A 343 8.50 25.19 -11.03
CA LYS A 343 8.15 24.72 -12.38
C LYS A 343 7.81 23.23 -12.36
N ASN A 344 8.60 22.43 -11.65
CA ASN A 344 8.47 20.99 -11.58
C ASN A 344 8.32 20.51 -10.14
N CYS A 345 7.44 19.54 -9.91
CA CYS A 345 7.29 18.84 -8.64
C CYS A 345 7.36 17.32 -8.87
N PHE A 346 8.34 16.68 -8.24
CA PHE A 346 8.55 15.23 -8.23
C PHE A 346 8.20 14.66 -6.87
N TYR A 347 7.34 13.66 -6.80
CA TYR A 347 6.96 13.03 -5.54
C TYR A 347 6.84 11.52 -5.68
N LEU A 348 7.06 10.80 -4.57
CA LEU A 348 6.90 9.35 -4.52
C LEU A 348 5.42 9.00 -4.61
N HIS A 349 5.05 8.22 -5.61
CA HIS A 349 3.66 7.89 -5.91
C HIS A 349 3.23 6.57 -5.27
N GLU A 350 2.30 6.64 -4.36
CA GLU A 350 1.63 5.53 -3.69
C GLU A 350 0.10 5.71 -3.66
N ASN A 351 -0.41 6.76 -4.34
CA ASN A 351 -1.80 7.20 -4.35
C ASN A 351 -2.36 7.51 -2.94
N GLN A 352 -1.53 8.11 -2.09
CA GLN A 352 -1.94 8.49 -0.74
C GLN A 352 -2.66 9.85 -0.74
N SER A 353 -3.46 10.09 0.29
CA SER A 353 -4.22 11.33 0.46
C SER A 353 -3.34 12.59 0.58
N TRP A 354 -2.11 12.48 1.12
CA TRP A 354 -1.17 13.60 1.15
C TRP A 354 -0.70 14.01 -0.25
N GLU A 355 -0.56 13.07 -1.19
CA GLU A 355 -0.20 13.36 -2.58
C GLU A 355 -1.30 14.19 -3.24
N ARG A 356 -2.57 13.81 -3.05
CA ARG A 356 -3.71 14.61 -3.52
C ARG A 356 -3.72 16.00 -2.90
N SER A 357 -3.41 16.10 -1.61
CA SER A 357 -3.29 17.40 -0.92
C SER A 357 -2.19 18.28 -1.53
N LEU A 358 -1.02 17.70 -1.85
CA LEU A 358 0.07 18.39 -2.54
C LEU A 358 -0.38 18.87 -3.93
N ILE A 359 -0.88 17.96 -4.77
CA ILE A 359 -1.28 18.24 -6.15
C ILE A 359 -2.36 19.33 -6.19
N CYS A 360 -3.38 19.22 -5.33
CA CYS A 360 -4.44 20.21 -5.24
C CYS A 360 -3.90 21.61 -4.90
N ASN A 361 -3.00 21.70 -3.93
CA ASN A 361 -2.40 22.99 -3.56
C ASN A 361 -1.48 23.54 -4.66
N LEU A 362 -0.76 22.70 -5.41
CA LEU A 362 0.01 23.12 -6.59
C LEU A 362 -0.91 23.66 -7.70
N ASN A 363 -2.04 22.99 -7.97
CA ASN A 363 -2.98 23.42 -9.00
C ASN A 363 -3.76 24.70 -8.63
N THR A 364 -3.89 24.99 -7.35
CA THR A 364 -4.53 26.23 -6.87
C THR A 364 -3.55 27.38 -6.70
N ASN A 365 -2.27 27.13 -6.85
CA ASN A 365 -1.21 28.12 -6.79
C ASN A 365 -1.17 28.98 -8.07
N LYS A 366 -0.52 30.16 -8.00
CA LYS A 366 -0.44 31.11 -9.12
C LYS A 366 0.44 30.62 -10.28
N THR A 367 1.47 29.84 -9.97
CA THR A 367 2.40 29.28 -10.95
C THR A 367 1.92 27.90 -11.44
N LYS A 368 1.97 27.68 -12.76
CA LYS A 368 1.71 26.37 -13.33
C LYS A 368 2.89 25.46 -13.07
N THR A 369 2.72 24.48 -12.19
CA THR A 369 3.74 23.48 -11.83
C THR A 369 3.45 22.17 -12.54
N ASN A 370 4.43 21.56 -13.20
CA ASN A 370 4.34 20.20 -13.74
C ASN A 370 4.49 19.18 -12.62
N LYS A 371 3.60 18.20 -12.56
CA LYS A 371 3.50 17.21 -11.47
C LYS A 371 3.89 15.82 -11.96
N PHE A 372 5.02 15.34 -11.46
CA PHE A 372 5.60 14.04 -11.80
C PHE A 372 5.44 13.06 -10.64
N ALA A 373 4.58 12.06 -10.85
CA ALA A 373 4.37 10.97 -9.92
C ALA A 373 5.41 9.87 -10.14
N VAL A 374 6.30 9.62 -9.17
CA VAL A 374 7.42 8.69 -9.32
C VAL A 374 7.09 7.36 -8.65
N ILE A 375 6.94 6.29 -9.43
CA ILE A 375 6.75 4.96 -8.88
C ILE A 375 8.12 4.37 -8.51
N HIS A 376 8.36 4.27 -7.22
CA HIS A 376 9.63 3.86 -6.62
C HIS A 376 9.65 2.40 -6.14
N SER A 377 8.50 1.71 -6.17
CA SER A 377 8.35 0.32 -5.73
C SER A 377 7.82 -0.56 -6.85
N SER A 378 7.83 -1.88 -6.64
CA SER A 378 7.21 -2.80 -7.60
C SER A 378 5.70 -2.58 -7.68
N ILE A 379 5.16 -2.58 -8.90
CA ILE A 379 3.72 -2.60 -9.13
C ILE A 379 3.26 -4.06 -9.07
N ARG A 380 2.19 -4.32 -8.32
CA ARG A 380 1.62 -5.65 -8.19
C ARG A 380 0.40 -5.81 -9.08
N PHE A 381 0.08 -7.02 -9.44
CA PHE A 381 -1.09 -7.27 -10.28
C PHE A 381 -2.40 -6.73 -9.67
N TRP A 382 -2.64 -6.97 -8.38
CA TRP A 382 -3.81 -6.46 -7.65
C TRP A 382 -3.60 -5.09 -7.00
N ASP A 383 -2.68 -4.28 -7.51
CA ASP A 383 -2.40 -2.97 -6.95
C ASP A 383 -3.34 -1.91 -7.52
N PHE A 384 -4.48 -1.76 -6.89
CA PHE A 384 -5.50 -0.78 -7.29
C PHE A 384 -5.12 0.67 -6.96
N ARG A 385 -3.97 0.93 -6.36
CA ARG A 385 -3.44 2.29 -6.21
C ARG A 385 -3.13 2.95 -7.56
N TYR A 386 -2.76 2.15 -8.55
CA TYR A 386 -2.34 2.61 -9.88
C TYR A 386 -3.37 2.28 -10.96
N ILE A 387 -4.61 2.74 -10.78
CA ILE A 387 -5.68 2.61 -11.75
C ILE A 387 -6.19 4.00 -12.19
N GLU A 388 -6.55 4.15 -13.46
CA GLU A 388 -7.22 5.36 -13.92
C GLU A 388 -8.73 5.25 -13.64
N MET A 389 -9.24 6.14 -12.79
CA MET A 389 -10.67 6.27 -12.52
C MET A 389 -11.28 7.30 -13.47
N TYR A 390 -11.57 6.86 -14.66
CA TYR A 390 -11.99 7.74 -15.77
C TYR A 390 -13.22 8.59 -15.43
N ASN A 391 -14.26 7.99 -14.82
CA ASN A 391 -15.48 8.73 -14.49
C ASN A 391 -15.29 9.69 -13.32
N LEU A 392 -14.46 9.32 -12.35
CA LEU A 392 -14.12 10.17 -11.23
C LEU A 392 -13.33 11.41 -11.69
N TYR A 393 -12.40 11.26 -12.63
CA TYR A 393 -11.61 12.37 -13.18
C TYR A 393 -12.38 13.28 -14.14
N LYS A 394 -13.60 12.94 -14.57
CA LYS A 394 -14.50 13.87 -15.27
C LYS A 394 -15.06 14.96 -14.34
N ASP A 395 -15.02 14.72 -13.03
CA ASP A 395 -15.37 15.76 -12.06
C ASP A 395 -14.31 16.86 -12.08
N PHE A 396 -14.68 18.08 -12.46
CA PHE A 396 -13.76 19.22 -12.58
C PHE A 396 -12.94 19.47 -11.30
N GLU A 397 -13.56 19.30 -10.13
CA GLU A 397 -12.84 19.45 -8.87
C GLU A 397 -11.81 18.32 -8.69
N PHE A 398 -12.16 17.07 -9.08
CA PHE A 398 -11.26 15.93 -8.95
C PHE A 398 -10.10 15.96 -9.96
N MET A 399 -10.27 16.61 -11.10
CA MET A 399 -9.18 16.88 -12.06
C MET A 399 -8.02 17.65 -11.39
N ASN A 400 -8.31 18.53 -10.41
CA ASN A 400 -7.29 19.25 -9.68
C ASN A 400 -6.41 18.36 -8.79
N PHE A 401 -6.71 17.06 -8.65
CA PHE A 401 -5.94 16.08 -7.90
C PHE A 401 -5.14 15.13 -8.80
N SER A 402 -5.14 15.33 -10.12
CA SER A 402 -4.40 14.50 -11.07
C SER A 402 -2.97 15.02 -11.27
N HIS A 403 -2.03 14.09 -11.40
CA HIS A 403 -0.67 14.37 -11.86
C HIS A 403 -0.63 14.48 -13.39
N ASP A 404 0.41 15.14 -13.91
CA ASP A 404 0.57 15.30 -15.36
C ASP A 404 1.26 14.09 -15.99
N LYS A 405 2.28 13.54 -15.31
CA LYS A 405 3.05 12.38 -15.80
C LYS A 405 3.37 11.41 -14.67
N ILE A 406 3.55 10.14 -15.04
CA ILE A 406 4.00 9.06 -14.16
C ILE A 406 5.37 8.60 -14.65
N LEU A 407 6.38 8.64 -13.76
CA LEU A 407 7.73 8.18 -14.03
C LEU A 407 7.91 6.75 -13.51
N ILE A 408 8.36 5.85 -14.37
CA ILE A 408 8.57 4.44 -14.06
C ILE A 408 9.93 3.94 -14.53
N GLY A 409 10.46 2.95 -13.83
CA GLY A 409 11.79 2.37 -14.13
C GLY A 409 11.76 1.04 -14.89
N SER A 410 10.62 0.62 -15.47
CA SER A 410 10.50 -0.69 -16.11
C SER A 410 9.41 -0.71 -17.18
N ASP A 411 9.71 -1.32 -18.35
CA ASP A 411 8.70 -1.55 -19.40
C ASP A 411 7.60 -2.49 -18.91
N LYS A 412 7.95 -3.44 -18.05
CA LYS A 412 6.97 -4.36 -17.46
C LYS A 412 5.95 -3.63 -16.56
N PHE A 413 6.40 -2.60 -15.85
CA PHE A 413 5.48 -1.73 -15.11
C PHE A 413 4.59 -0.91 -16.03
N LYS A 414 5.13 -0.47 -17.19
CA LYS A 414 4.34 0.21 -18.21
C LYS A 414 3.17 -0.66 -18.70
N GLU A 415 3.44 -1.93 -19.03
CA GLU A 415 2.39 -2.89 -19.43
C GLU A 415 1.27 -2.97 -18.38
N ILE A 416 1.62 -3.10 -17.09
CA ILE A 416 0.62 -3.18 -16.01
C ILE A 416 -0.18 -1.90 -15.89
N LEU A 417 0.44 -0.73 -16.04
CA LEU A 417 -0.25 0.56 -15.98
C LEU A 417 -1.24 0.73 -17.14
N LEU A 418 -0.86 0.29 -18.34
CA LEU A 418 -1.76 0.27 -19.51
C LEU A 418 -2.95 -0.67 -19.26
N ASP A 419 -2.73 -1.86 -18.70
CA ASP A 419 -3.79 -2.78 -18.29
C ASP A 419 -4.70 -2.20 -17.18
N ASN A 420 -4.19 -1.25 -16.41
CA ASN A 420 -4.93 -0.50 -15.40
C ASN A 420 -5.62 0.75 -15.96
N ASN A 421 -5.77 0.84 -17.27
CA ASN A 421 -6.40 1.94 -18.03
C ASN A 421 -5.63 3.28 -17.95
N ILE A 422 -4.39 3.32 -17.48
CA ILE A 422 -3.59 4.55 -17.51
C ILE A 422 -3.15 4.82 -18.94
N SER A 423 -3.39 6.03 -19.41
CA SER A 423 -3.06 6.43 -20.78
C SER A 423 -1.55 6.46 -21.02
N ASP A 424 -1.10 5.93 -22.17
CA ASP A 424 0.33 5.85 -22.53
C ASP A 424 1.03 7.22 -22.54
N ASN A 425 0.32 8.25 -22.96
CA ASN A 425 0.86 9.62 -22.97
C ASN A 425 1.17 10.20 -21.58
N LYS A 426 0.66 9.59 -20.50
CA LYS A 426 0.97 9.96 -19.13
C LYS A 426 2.22 9.25 -18.58
N ILE A 427 2.69 8.20 -19.25
CA ILE A 427 3.76 7.33 -18.74
C ILE A 427 5.08 7.71 -19.39
N ILE A 428 6.11 7.93 -18.56
CA ILE A 428 7.48 8.19 -19.02
C ILE A 428 8.42 7.15 -18.41
N LEU A 429 9.20 6.49 -19.25
CA LEU A 429 10.21 5.53 -18.82
C LEU A 429 11.52 6.26 -18.50
N VAL A 430 11.95 6.14 -17.23
CA VAL A 430 13.21 6.69 -16.70
C VAL A 430 14.09 5.59 -16.13
N GLU A 431 15.33 5.90 -15.80
CA GLU A 431 16.21 4.97 -15.09
C GLU A 431 15.65 4.66 -13.69
N ALA A 432 15.67 3.37 -13.32
CA ALA A 432 15.18 2.89 -12.03
C ALA A 432 16.16 3.25 -10.91
N LEU A 433 15.82 4.21 -10.07
CA LEU A 433 16.71 4.68 -9.00
C LEU A 433 16.98 3.61 -7.94
N ARG A 434 15.94 2.91 -7.48
CA ARG A 434 16.03 1.98 -6.36
C ARG A 434 16.78 0.68 -6.71
N TYR A 435 16.74 0.25 -7.95
CA TYR A 435 17.17 -1.10 -8.37
C TYR A 435 18.50 -1.11 -9.15
N LYS A 436 19.23 0.00 -9.15
CA LYS A 436 20.44 0.20 -9.96
C LYS A 436 21.60 -0.75 -9.62
N ASN A 437 21.73 -1.20 -8.37
CA ASN A 437 22.88 -1.99 -7.92
C ASN A 437 22.80 -3.48 -8.28
N ASN A 438 21.76 -3.93 -8.96
CA ASN A 438 21.59 -5.36 -9.27
C ASN A 438 22.44 -5.83 -10.47
N SER A 439 22.90 -4.90 -11.32
CA SER A 439 23.77 -5.21 -12.46
C SER A 439 25.25 -5.41 -12.07
N ASP A 440 25.73 -4.72 -11.04
CA ASP A 440 27.15 -4.76 -10.64
C ASP A 440 27.50 -6.00 -9.79
N SER A 441 26.50 -6.73 -9.30
CA SER A 441 26.69 -7.93 -8.47
C SER A 441 27.08 -9.20 -9.25
N LYS A 442 27.14 -9.14 -10.60
CA LYS A 442 27.39 -10.30 -11.47
C LYS A 442 28.77 -10.94 -11.34
N ASN A 443 29.75 -10.28 -10.77
CA ASN A 443 31.15 -10.71 -10.85
C ASN A 443 31.72 -11.42 -9.60
N LYS A 444 30.90 -11.69 -8.57
CA LYS A 444 31.35 -12.50 -7.42
C LYS A 444 30.59 -13.80 -7.35
N ILE A 445 31.02 -14.79 -8.13
CA ILE A 445 30.57 -16.18 -7.97
C ILE A 445 31.21 -16.71 -6.68
N TYR A 446 30.44 -16.70 -5.59
CA TYR A 446 30.85 -17.48 -4.40
C TYR A 446 30.58 -18.95 -4.69
N VAL A 447 31.66 -19.71 -4.88
CA VAL A 447 31.65 -21.17 -5.04
C VAL A 447 31.23 -21.79 -3.69
N ASN A 448 30.33 -22.80 -3.74
CA ASN A 448 29.79 -23.58 -2.62
C ASN A 448 28.71 -22.92 -1.75
N LYS A 449 27.56 -22.69 -2.34
CA LYS A 449 26.35 -22.37 -1.58
C LYS A 449 25.67 -23.66 -1.13
N ASN A 450 25.55 -23.81 0.19
CA ASN A 450 24.88 -24.96 0.77
C ASN A 450 23.36 -24.88 0.47
N LYS A 451 22.81 -25.91 -0.19
CA LYS A 451 21.37 -25.99 -0.50
C LYS A 451 20.47 -26.00 0.75
N ASN A 452 21.03 -26.33 1.90
CA ASN A 452 20.32 -26.36 3.18
C ASN A 452 20.32 -25.02 3.92
N ASP A 453 20.98 -23.98 3.38
CA ASP A 453 20.95 -22.64 3.97
C ASP A 453 19.72 -21.88 3.44
N LEU A 454 18.87 -21.41 4.35
CA LEU A 454 17.63 -20.71 4.06
C LEU A 454 17.63 -19.31 4.67
N VAL A 455 17.39 -18.30 3.88
CA VAL A 455 17.16 -16.94 4.38
C VAL A 455 15.66 -16.67 4.46
N VAL A 456 15.19 -16.31 5.65
CA VAL A 456 13.77 -15.97 5.89
C VAL A 456 13.65 -14.48 6.14
N MET A 457 12.91 -13.79 5.27
CA MET A 457 12.72 -12.35 5.31
C MET A 457 11.48 -12.00 6.11
N GLY A 458 11.63 -11.11 7.10
CA GLY A 458 10.51 -10.56 7.86
C GLY A 458 9.68 -9.55 7.07
N ASP A 459 8.47 -9.29 7.54
CA ASP A 459 7.54 -8.31 6.97
C ASP A 459 7.18 -7.21 7.98
N TYR A 460 6.68 -6.08 7.47
CA TYR A 460 6.18 -4.99 8.31
C TYR A 460 4.88 -5.38 9.05
N ALA A 461 4.01 -6.17 8.41
CA ALA A 461 2.71 -6.54 8.95
C ALA A 461 2.82 -7.66 10.01
N GLU A 462 2.24 -7.42 11.19
CA GLU A 462 2.29 -8.35 12.34
C GLU A 462 1.67 -9.73 12.04
N ASN A 463 0.51 -9.77 11.38
CA ASN A 463 -0.16 -11.01 11.03
C ASN A 463 0.67 -11.87 10.07
N ILE A 464 1.40 -11.24 9.17
CA ILE A 464 2.27 -11.92 8.21
C ILE A 464 3.53 -12.44 8.92
N ASN A 465 4.13 -11.63 9.79
CA ASN A 465 5.27 -12.08 10.60
C ASN A 465 4.92 -13.29 11.48
N GLN A 466 3.72 -13.34 12.06
CA GLN A 466 3.27 -14.52 12.81
C GLN A 466 3.26 -15.79 11.95
N LYS A 467 2.84 -15.70 10.69
CA LYS A 467 2.86 -16.83 9.77
C LYS A 467 4.28 -17.23 9.38
N ILE A 468 5.15 -16.25 9.16
CA ILE A 468 6.58 -16.47 8.91
C ILE A 468 7.24 -17.15 10.13
N GLU A 469 6.96 -16.69 11.36
CA GLU A 469 7.46 -17.32 12.60
C GLU A 469 7.01 -18.77 12.75
N LEU A 470 5.76 -19.10 12.37
CA LEU A 470 5.29 -20.49 12.33
C LEU A 470 6.10 -21.32 11.32
N CYS A 471 6.35 -20.78 10.15
CA CYS A 471 7.19 -21.42 9.13
C CYS A 471 8.62 -21.68 9.66
N ILE A 472 9.26 -20.68 10.28
CA ILE A 472 10.59 -20.83 10.88
C ILE A 472 10.59 -21.94 11.93
N ASN A 473 9.59 -21.99 12.82
CA ASN A 473 9.48 -23.01 13.84
C ASN A 473 9.31 -24.42 13.27
N LEU A 474 8.58 -24.59 12.17
CA LEU A 474 8.44 -25.88 11.49
C LEU A 474 9.76 -26.32 10.87
N LEU A 475 10.43 -25.44 10.14
CA LEU A 475 11.72 -25.73 9.51
C LEU A 475 12.81 -26.03 10.55
N ALA A 476 12.80 -25.34 11.69
CA ALA A 476 13.73 -25.58 12.78
C ALA A 476 13.55 -26.98 13.42
N LYS A 477 12.31 -27.48 13.51
CA LYS A 477 12.03 -28.84 14.02
C LYS A 477 12.58 -29.96 13.11
N ILE A 478 12.66 -29.71 11.80
CA ILE A 478 13.21 -30.66 10.83
C ILE A 478 14.72 -30.85 11.02
N ASN A 479 15.40 -29.88 11.63
CA ASN A 479 16.83 -29.87 11.95
C ASN A 479 17.77 -30.15 10.76
N LYS A 480 17.27 -29.93 9.53
CA LYS A 480 18.01 -30.13 8.28
C LYS A 480 18.59 -28.82 7.75
N TYR A 481 17.96 -27.70 8.11
CA TYR A 481 18.23 -26.39 7.53
C TYR A 481 18.93 -25.47 8.52
N LYS A 482 19.92 -24.72 8.01
CA LYS A 482 20.45 -23.53 8.69
C LYS A 482 19.58 -22.35 8.29
N ILE A 483 18.92 -21.73 9.25
CA ILE A 483 17.92 -20.68 9.00
C ILE A 483 18.50 -19.33 9.38
N ILE A 484 18.62 -18.43 8.41
CA ILE A 484 19.08 -17.07 8.57
C ILE A 484 17.85 -16.15 8.57
N CYS A 485 17.55 -15.55 9.72
CA CYS A 485 16.42 -14.66 9.91
C CYS A 485 16.82 -13.21 9.65
N LYS A 486 16.29 -12.60 8.61
CA LYS A 486 16.44 -11.17 8.31
C LYS A 486 15.16 -10.43 8.68
N PRO A 487 15.09 -9.75 9.84
CA PRO A 487 13.93 -8.97 10.22
C PRO A 487 13.67 -7.82 9.24
N HIS A 488 12.41 -7.36 9.20
CA HIS A 488 12.10 -6.08 8.53
C HIS A 488 12.78 -4.93 9.30
N PRO A 489 13.32 -3.90 8.63
CA PRO A 489 14.01 -2.79 9.30
C PRO A 489 13.20 -2.12 10.42
N LEU A 490 11.88 -2.07 10.28
CA LEU A 490 10.96 -1.45 11.26
C LEU A 490 10.28 -2.46 12.19
N LYS A 491 10.49 -3.77 12.01
CA LYS A 491 9.79 -4.80 12.79
C LYS A 491 10.65 -6.05 12.99
N ASP A 492 11.01 -6.33 14.22
CA ASP A 492 11.74 -7.55 14.57
C ASP A 492 10.79 -8.74 14.77
N PHE A 493 11.32 -9.94 14.65
CA PHE A 493 10.66 -11.17 15.09
C PHE A 493 10.60 -11.25 16.62
N LYS A 494 9.73 -12.09 17.16
CA LYS A 494 9.64 -12.29 18.61
C LYS A 494 10.94 -12.89 19.16
N LYS A 495 11.45 -12.34 20.26
CA LYS A 495 12.73 -12.77 20.90
C LYS A 495 12.80 -14.27 21.18
N LYS A 496 11.68 -14.91 21.56
CA LYS A 496 11.60 -16.35 21.83
C LYS A 496 11.92 -17.24 20.62
N LEU A 497 11.88 -16.69 19.40
CA LEU A 497 12.19 -17.43 18.18
C LEU A 497 13.66 -17.84 18.13
N TYR A 498 14.56 -17.01 18.68
CA TYR A 498 16.03 -17.19 18.57
C TYR A 498 16.63 -18.13 19.63
N ILE A 499 15.83 -18.92 20.32
CA ILE A 499 16.32 -19.88 21.37
C ILE A 499 16.92 -21.15 20.73
N ASN A 500 16.59 -21.42 19.44
CA ASN A 500 17.05 -22.62 18.74
C ASN A 500 18.43 -22.40 18.10
N ASN A 501 19.36 -23.33 18.29
CA ASN A 501 20.76 -23.25 17.82
C ASN A 501 20.94 -23.20 16.31
N ASN A 502 19.92 -23.57 15.52
CA ASN A 502 19.95 -23.50 14.06
C ASN A 502 19.42 -22.18 13.48
N LEU A 503 19.09 -21.19 14.33
CA LEU A 503 18.51 -19.92 13.94
C LEU A 503 19.51 -18.79 14.15
N PHE A 504 19.81 -18.07 13.08
CA PHE A 504 20.78 -16.98 13.09
C PHE A 504 20.10 -15.67 12.67
N LYS A 505 20.16 -14.63 13.50
CA LYS A 505 19.70 -13.29 13.12
C LYS A 505 20.76 -12.62 12.27
N SER A 506 20.37 -12.08 11.11
CA SER A 506 21.26 -11.31 10.24
C SER A 506 20.88 -9.84 10.17
N PHE A 507 21.91 -9.00 10.15
CA PHE A 507 21.84 -7.55 9.90
C PHE A 507 22.35 -7.18 8.52
N ASP A 508 22.86 -8.15 7.74
CA ASP A 508 23.34 -7.96 6.37
C ASP A 508 22.27 -7.33 5.48
N THR A 509 22.68 -6.60 4.47
CA THR A 509 21.78 -6.09 3.42
C THR A 509 21.23 -7.23 2.57
N VAL A 510 20.16 -6.98 1.81
CA VAL A 510 19.59 -7.98 0.88
C VAL A 510 20.63 -8.42 -0.14
N ASN A 511 21.45 -7.50 -0.67
CA ASN A 511 22.50 -7.80 -1.64
C ASN A 511 23.60 -8.69 -1.06
N GLU A 512 24.06 -8.44 0.17
CA GLU A 512 25.05 -9.29 0.85
C GLU A 512 24.50 -10.68 1.11
N LEU A 513 23.24 -10.80 1.53
CA LEU A 513 22.60 -12.11 1.68
C LEU A 513 22.45 -12.83 0.34
N ALA A 514 22.07 -12.12 -0.72
CA ALA A 514 21.96 -12.70 -2.06
C ALA A 514 23.31 -13.18 -2.62
N GLN A 515 24.43 -12.58 -2.23
CA GLN A 515 25.76 -13.07 -2.57
C GLN A 515 26.09 -14.39 -1.83
N LYS A 516 25.67 -14.53 -0.57
CA LYS A 516 26.01 -15.67 0.30
C LYS A 516 25.07 -16.87 0.13
N TYR A 517 23.79 -16.63 -0.19
CA TYR A 517 22.72 -17.64 -0.16
C TYR A 517 21.92 -17.67 -1.46
N ASP A 518 21.24 -18.81 -1.72
CA ASP A 518 20.43 -18.99 -2.91
C ASP A 518 18.93 -19.20 -2.60
N ASN A 519 18.58 -19.69 -1.42
CA ASN A 519 17.19 -19.99 -1.06
C ASN A 519 16.62 -18.93 -0.13
N PHE A 520 15.52 -18.32 -0.54
CA PHE A 520 14.87 -17.22 0.18
C PHE A 520 13.39 -17.49 0.37
N ILE A 521 12.91 -17.26 1.58
CA ILE A 521 11.50 -17.30 1.93
C ILE A 521 11.05 -15.87 2.20
N VAL A 522 10.03 -15.43 1.47
CA VAL A 522 9.49 -14.07 1.55
C VAL A 522 7.98 -14.09 1.79
N SER A 523 7.44 -12.98 2.24
CA SER A 523 6.00 -12.80 2.38
C SER A 523 5.31 -12.45 1.06
N ASN A 524 4.00 -12.63 1.02
CA ASN A 524 3.10 -12.23 -0.07
C ASN A 524 3.19 -10.73 -0.42
N THR A 525 3.62 -9.88 0.50
CA THR A 525 3.64 -8.42 0.33
C THR A 525 5.02 -7.85 0.08
N SER A 526 6.08 -8.66 0.24
CA SER A 526 7.47 -8.19 0.18
C SER A 526 7.93 -7.88 -1.24
N THR A 527 8.43 -6.65 -1.46
CA THR A 527 9.07 -6.25 -2.73
C THR A 527 10.43 -6.90 -2.94
N VAL A 528 11.08 -7.33 -1.86
CA VAL A 528 12.38 -8.01 -1.88
C VAL A 528 12.30 -9.33 -2.67
N GLY A 529 11.12 -9.97 -2.70
CA GLY A 529 10.91 -11.18 -3.50
C GLY A 529 11.22 -10.97 -4.99
N LEU A 530 10.79 -9.84 -5.56
CA LEU A 530 11.09 -9.52 -6.96
C LEU A 530 12.59 -9.24 -7.16
N GLU A 531 13.21 -8.49 -6.26
CA GLU A 531 14.64 -8.18 -6.34
C GLU A 531 15.49 -9.47 -6.35
N LEU A 532 15.22 -10.37 -5.41
CA LEU A 532 15.91 -11.66 -5.32
C LEU A 532 15.67 -12.57 -6.54
N TYR A 533 14.42 -12.59 -7.02
CA TYR A 533 14.07 -13.38 -8.20
C TYR A 533 14.83 -12.91 -9.45
N LEU A 534 14.93 -11.58 -9.65
CA LEU A 534 15.71 -11.00 -10.76
C LEU A 534 17.22 -11.23 -10.61
N MET A 535 17.72 -11.46 -9.38
CA MET A 535 19.11 -11.90 -9.13
C MET A 535 19.31 -13.41 -9.36
N GLY A 536 18.30 -14.12 -9.85
CA GLY A 536 18.38 -15.57 -10.11
C GLY A 536 18.32 -16.43 -8.86
N LYS A 537 17.74 -15.94 -7.76
CA LYS A 537 17.61 -16.69 -6.51
C LYS A 537 16.36 -17.56 -6.50
N ASN A 538 16.44 -18.67 -5.76
CA ASN A 538 15.26 -19.48 -5.47
C ASN A 538 14.41 -18.75 -4.40
N VAL A 539 13.33 -18.14 -4.84
CA VAL A 539 12.42 -17.40 -3.98
C VAL A 539 11.16 -18.22 -3.74
N ILE A 540 10.78 -18.37 -2.49
CA ILE A 540 9.55 -19.03 -2.07
C ILE A 540 8.66 -17.99 -1.39
N THR A 541 7.45 -17.79 -1.91
CA THR A 541 6.51 -16.79 -1.39
C THR A 541 5.43 -17.45 -0.55
N ILE A 542 5.35 -17.06 0.74
CA ILE A 542 4.26 -17.49 1.63
C ILE A 542 3.05 -16.59 1.40
N LEU A 543 1.92 -17.17 1.00
CA LEU A 543 0.66 -16.44 0.82
C LEU A 543 -0.08 -16.25 2.15
N ASP A 544 -0.75 -15.12 2.30
CA ASP A 544 -1.70 -14.89 3.39
C ASP A 544 -3.01 -15.66 3.11
N ASP A 545 -3.57 -16.30 4.14
CA ASP A 545 -4.78 -17.11 4.00
C ASP A 545 -6.05 -16.28 3.72
N LYS A 546 -6.01 -14.98 3.99
CA LYS A 546 -7.18 -14.09 3.93
C LYS A 546 -7.15 -13.10 2.79
N LEU A 547 -5.98 -12.91 2.18
CA LEU A 547 -5.76 -11.91 1.13
C LEU A 547 -5.59 -12.57 -0.24
N ILE A 548 -6.04 -11.90 -1.27
CA ILE A 548 -5.66 -12.23 -2.66
C ILE A 548 -4.14 -12.24 -2.81
N ASN A 549 -3.63 -12.94 -3.83
CA ASN A 549 -2.20 -13.02 -4.06
C ASN A 549 -1.61 -11.64 -4.43
N PHE A 550 -1.04 -10.98 -3.44
CA PHE A 550 -0.46 -9.64 -3.55
C PHE A 550 1.06 -9.66 -3.75
N SER A 551 1.59 -10.82 -4.17
CA SER A 551 3.01 -10.95 -4.48
C SER A 551 3.40 -10.08 -5.67
N PRO A 552 4.53 -9.36 -5.61
CA PRO A 552 5.07 -8.66 -6.77
C PRO A 552 5.49 -9.60 -7.90
N LEU A 553 5.61 -10.89 -7.60
CA LEU A 553 5.96 -11.94 -8.59
C LEU A 553 4.75 -12.51 -9.32
N LYS A 554 3.52 -12.17 -8.89
CA LYS A 554 2.32 -12.61 -9.59
C LYS A 554 2.33 -12.12 -11.04
N HIS A 555 2.10 -13.03 -11.99
CA HIS A 555 2.12 -12.81 -13.44
C HIS A 555 3.48 -12.44 -14.05
N TYR A 556 4.57 -12.46 -13.29
CA TYR A 556 5.90 -12.32 -13.87
C TYR A 556 6.51 -13.69 -14.19
N TYR A 557 6.91 -13.89 -15.44
CA TYR A 557 7.79 -14.97 -15.91
C TYR A 557 7.40 -16.40 -15.50
N GLY A 558 6.10 -16.69 -15.35
CA GLY A 558 5.64 -18.03 -14.97
C GLY A 558 6.03 -18.44 -13.55
N TYR A 559 6.29 -17.47 -12.66
CA TYR A 559 6.59 -17.75 -11.26
C TYR A 559 5.45 -18.50 -10.59
N GLN A 560 5.74 -19.70 -10.05
CA GLN A 560 4.75 -20.59 -9.43
C GLN A 560 5.18 -21.08 -8.05
N ASN A 561 6.24 -20.51 -7.46
CA ASN A 561 6.79 -20.99 -6.20
C ASN A 561 6.08 -20.38 -4.99
N TYR A 562 4.74 -20.50 -4.98
CA TYR A 562 3.89 -20.08 -3.87
C TYR A 562 3.68 -21.22 -2.88
N VAL A 563 3.63 -20.88 -1.59
CA VAL A 563 3.25 -21.77 -0.50
C VAL A 563 1.92 -21.33 0.05
N PHE A 564 0.93 -22.19 -0.10
CA PHE A 564 -0.41 -22.04 0.46
C PHE A 564 -0.47 -22.64 1.86
N ASP A 565 0.06 -23.87 2.02
CA ASP A 565 0.24 -24.54 3.30
C ASP A 565 1.73 -24.53 3.68
N ILE A 566 2.02 -24.12 4.92
CA ILE A 566 3.40 -24.08 5.43
C ILE A 566 4.04 -25.47 5.38
N ASN A 567 3.25 -26.55 5.51
CA ASN A 567 3.74 -27.93 5.41
C ASN A 567 4.30 -28.30 4.02
N GLU A 568 3.94 -27.55 2.96
CA GLU A 568 4.48 -27.74 1.60
C GLU A 568 5.84 -27.10 1.37
N ILE A 569 6.33 -26.31 2.35
CA ILE A 569 7.51 -25.48 2.13
C ILE A 569 8.77 -26.31 1.84
N GLU A 570 8.92 -27.47 2.47
CA GLU A 570 10.06 -28.35 2.24
C GLU A 570 10.08 -28.89 0.81
N ASN A 571 8.92 -29.28 0.26
CA ASN A 571 8.78 -29.70 -1.12
C ASN A 571 9.16 -28.58 -2.09
N LYS A 572 8.78 -27.33 -1.77
CA LYS A 572 9.13 -26.15 -2.59
C LYS A 572 10.61 -25.81 -2.54
N ILE A 573 11.28 -26.02 -1.41
CA ILE A 573 12.73 -25.86 -1.29
C ILE A 573 13.47 -26.88 -2.17
N ASN A 574 13.05 -28.15 -2.10
CA ASN A 574 13.69 -29.26 -2.82
C ASN A 574 13.47 -29.19 -4.34
N ASN A 575 12.30 -28.75 -4.77
CA ASN A 575 11.87 -28.68 -6.18
C ASN A 575 12.11 -27.31 -6.81
N GLY A 576 12.95 -26.47 -6.21
CA GLY A 576 13.12 -25.06 -6.52
C GLY A 576 12.92 -24.65 -7.97
N SER A 577 12.25 -23.54 -8.20
CA SER A 577 12.01 -23.00 -9.53
C SER A 577 13.34 -22.76 -10.24
N LYS A 578 13.43 -23.14 -11.53
CA LYS A 578 14.59 -22.82 -12.36
C LYS A 578 14.86 -21.33 -12.27
N ASN A 579 16.08 -20.98 -11.90
CA ASN A 579 16.53 -19.60 -11.75
C ASN A 579 16.27 -18.84 -13.05
N PHE A 580 15.51 -17.78 -12.97
CA PHE A 580 15.29 -16.88 -14.07
C PHE A 580 16.08 -15.59 -13.80
N SER A 581 17.08 -15.32 -14.62
CA SER A 581 17.78 -14.03 -14.56
C SER A 581 17.39 -13.20 -15.77
N GLN A 582 16.70 -12.09 -15.56
CA GLN A 582 16.42 -11.13 -16.62
C GLN A 582 17.25 -9.87 -16.41
N ASN A 583 18.21 -9.69 -17.32
CA ASN A 583 19.19 -8.61 -17.22
C ASN A 583 18.61 -7.21 -17.43
N ASN A 584 17.43 -7.09 -18.06
CA ASN A 584 16.86 -5.81 -18.52
C ASN A 584 15.46 -5.52 -17.96
N PHE A 585 15.13 -6.02 -16.77
CA PHE A 585 13.83 -5.74 -16.18
C PHE A 585 13.67 -4.26 -15.82
N PHE A 586 14.69 -3.69 -15.20
CA PHE A 586 14.73 -2.27 -14.88
C PHE A 586 15.61 -1.54 -15.87
N LYS A 587 15.15 -0.36 -16.31
CA LYS A 587 15.95 0.53 -17.14
C LYS A 587 17.16 1.01 -16.32
N ASP A 588 18.34 0.67 -16.80
CA ASP A 588 19.62 1.05 -16.19
C ASP A 588 20.22 2.27 -16.90
N GLY A 589 21.01 3.06 -16.19
CA GLY A 589 21.72 4.20 -16.73
C GLY A 589 22.60 4.86 -15.67
N LYS A 590 23.93 4.91 -15.91
CA LYS A 590 24.88 5.48 -14.92
C LYS A 590 24.63 6.97 -14.65
N ASN A 591 24.27 7.73 -15.68
CA ASN A 591 24.17 9.20 -15.62
C ASN A 591 22.74 9.71 -15.45
N LEU A 592 21.74 8.85 -15.33
CA LEU A 592 20.33 9.23 -15.18
C LEU A 592 19.86 10.22 -16.27
N GLU A 593 20.22 9.97 -17.52
CA GLU A 593 20.04 10.92 -18.63
C GLU A 593 18.58 11.27 -18.89
N ASN A 594 17.66 10.30 -18.73
CA ASN A 594 16.23 10.58 -18.91
C ASN A 594 15.69 11.46 -17.77
N TRP A 595 16.19 11.30 -16.54
CA TRP A 595 15.86 12.18 -15.43
C TRP A 595 16.31 13.61 -15.71
N ILE A 596 17.55 13.80 -16.16
CA ILE A 596 18.10 15.13 -16.47
C ILE A 596 17.34 15.78 -17.62
N LYS A 597 16.98 15.02 -18.68
CA LYS A 597 16.14 15.52 -19.77
C LYS A 597 14.79 16.05 -19.27
N ILE A 598 14.08 15.25 -18.43
CA ILE A 598 12.78 15.67 -17.91
C ILE A 598 12.91 16.93 -17.06
N ILE A 599 13.92 17.02 -16.19
CA ILE A 599 14.08 18.15 -15.29
C ILE A 599 14.44 19.45 -16.04
N ASN A 600 15.18 19.37 -17.13
CA ASN A 600 15.65 20.54 -17.89
C ASN A 600 14.70 20.98 -19.02
N HIS A 601 13.89 20.06 -19.62
CA HIS A 601 13.14 20.34 -20.84
C HIS A 601 11.63 20.47 -20.63
N VAL A 602 11.14 20.32 -19.43
CA VAL A 602 9.73 20.56 -19.06
C VAL A 602 9.63 21.80 -18.18
#